data_5c6a7be9b4532a2cbbe9d0f38a44b64a
#
_entry.id   5c6a7be9b4532a2cbbe9d0f38a44b64a
#
_cell.length_a   1.000
_cell.length_b   1.000
_cell.length_c   1.000
_cell.angle_alpha   90.00
_cell.angle_beta   90.00
_cell.angle_gamma   90.00
#
_symmetry.space_group_name_H-M   'P 1'
#
loop_
_entity.id
_entity.type
_entity.pdbx_description
1 polymer ?
#
loop_
_entity_poly.entity_id
_entity_poly.type
_entity_poly.pdbx_seq_one_letter_code
_entity_poly.pdbx_strand_id
1 'polypeptide(L)'
;MSDVLNKMKSRRSIRKFKPDMVPQEILDQIIEAGLYAASGMGQQSPIIIQVTKKELRDEISKMNCEIGGWKEGFDPFYGAPAMLIVLAKKERPTYVYDGSLVMGNLMLAAHEL
;
A
#
# COMPACT_ATOMS: atom_id res chain seq x y z
N MET A 1 -27.61 3.95 -0.94
CA MET A 1 -26.41 3.10 -0.85
C MET A 1 -25.41 3.73 0.12
N SER A 2 -24.75 2.93 0.94
CA SER A 2 -23.79 3.47 1.90
C SER A 2 -22.54 4.04 1.24
N ASP A 3 -21.89 4.98 1.92
CA ASP A 3 -20.63 5.57 1.43
C ASP A 3 -19.56 4.51 1.24
N VAL A 4 -19.48 3.51 2.12
CA VAL A 4 -18.51 2.42 2.01
C VAL A 4 -18.69 1.65 0.70
N LEU A 5 -19.91 1.27 0.37
CA LEU A 5 -20.19 0.56 -0.88
C LEU A 5 -19.86 1.41 -2.10
N ASN A 6 -20.17 2.69 -2.05
CA ASN A 6 -19.83 3.61 -3.13
C ASN A 6 -18.32 3.73 -3.32
N LYS A 7 -17.56 3.82 -2.24
CA LYS A 7 -16.09 3.90 -2.30
C LYS A 7 -15.48 2.61 -2.85
N MET A 8 -16.00 1.46 -2.45
CA MET A 8 -15.55 0.19 -3.00
C MET A 8 -15.73 0.12 -4.52
N LYS A 9 -16.85 0.64 -5.01
CA LYS A 9 -17.17 0.63 -6.45
C LYS A 9 -16.41 1.67 -7.24
N SER A 10 -16.13 2.83 -6.64
CA SER A 10 -15.52 3.96 -7.35
C SER A 10 -14.00 3.95 -7.37
N ARG A 11 -13.37 3.15 -6.51
CA ARG A 11 -11.90 3.06 -6.49
C ARG A 11 -11.36 2.59 -7.85
N ARG A 12 -10.28 3.20 -8.27
CA ARG A 12 -9.58 2.82 -9.50
C ARG A 12 -8.08 2.75 -9.22
N SER A 13 -7.38 1.96 -10.01
CA SER A 13 -5.93 1.96 -10.02
C SER A 13 -5.43 3.28 -10.60
N ILE A 14 -4.60 3.97 -9.84
CA ILE A 14 -4.04 5.27 -10.23
C ILE A 14 -2.59 5.06 -10.66
N ARG A 15 -2.22 5.64 -11.78
CA ARG A 15 -0.86 5.54 -12.33
C ARG A 15 -0.26 6.91 -12.64
N LYS A 16 -0.74 7.95 -11.99
CA LYS A 16 -0.20 9.30 -12.05
C LYS A 16 -0.48 9.97 -10.72
N PHE A 17 0.57 10.44 -10.08
CA PHE A 17 0.49 11.02 -8.74
C PHE A 17 1.05 12.43 -8.74
N LYS A 18 0.53 13.27 -7.85
CA LYS A 18 1.07 14.59 -7.59
C LYS A 18 2.42 14.45 -6.87
N PRO A 19 3.35 15.38 -7.06
CA PRO A 19 4.64 15.33 -6.36
C PRO A 19 4.56 15.71 -4.87
N ASP A 20 3.44 16.27 -4.45
CA ASP A 20 3.24 16.75 -3.08
C ASP A 20 3.26 15.56 -2.11
N MET A 21 4.04 15.70 -1.02
CA MET A 21 4.07 14.66 0.01
C MET A 21 2.72 14.59 0.72
N VAL A 22 2.26 13.37 0.98
CA VAL A 22 1.05 13.13 1.74
C VAL A 22 1.29 13.51 3.20
N PRO A 23 0.41 14.32 3.82
CA PRO A 23 0.57 14.65 5.25
C PRO A 23 0.62 13.40 6.12
N GLN A 24 1.47 13.42 7.15
CA GLN A 24 1.61 12.26 8.04
C GLN A 24 0.30 11.84 8.68
N GLU A 25 -0.57 12.79 9.03
CA GLU A 25 -1.88 12.51 9.60
C GLU A 25 -2.76 11.65 8.67
N ILE A 26 -2.67 11.90 7.37
CA ILE A 26 -3.39 11.11 6.36
C ILE A 26 -2.78 9.70 6.26
N LEU A 27 -1.46 9.63 6.21
CA LEU A 27 -0.76 8.33 6.19
C LEU A 27 -1.11 7.50 7.42
N ASP A 28 -1.17 8.13 8.59
CA ASP A 28 -1.51 7.46 9.85
C ASP A 28 -2.93 6.86 9.79
N GLN A 29 -3.88 7.59 9.22
CA GLN A 29 -5.26 7.10 9.07
C GLN A 29 -5.32 5.91 8.11
N ILE A 30 -4.59 5.98 7.01
CA ILE A 30 -4.53 4.88 6.03
C ILE A 30 -3.93 3.64 6.68
N ILE A 31 -2.81 3.80 7.37
CA ILE A 31 -2.12 2.70 8.05
C ILE A 31 -3.02 2.07 9.11
N GLU A 32 -3.68 2.89 9.91
CA GLU A 32 -4.62 2.40 10.93
C GLU A 32 -5.71 1.52 10.29
N ALA A 33 -6.29 1.97 9.19
CA ALA A 33 -7.30 1.19 8.48
C ALA A 33 -6.74 -0.18 8.04
N GLY A 34 -5.49 -0.22 7.59
CA GLY A 34 -4.83 -1.47 7.22
C GLY A 34 -4.68 -2.42 8.40
N LEU A 35 -4.37 -1.88 9.57
CA LEU A 35 -4.16 -2.68 10.78
C LEU A 35 -5.45 -3.32 11.32
N TYR A 36 -6.60 -2.82 10.91
CA TYR A 36 -7.90 -3.40 11.29
C TYR A 36 -8.39 -4.50 10.36
N ALA A 37 -7.60 -4.89 9.35
CA ALA A 37 -7.98 -5.96 8.45
C ALA A 37 -8.06 -7.30 9.20
N ALA A 38 -8.95 -8.17 8.73
CA ALA A 38 -9.05 -9.53 9.26
C ALA A 38 -7.79 -10.33 8.95
N SER A 39 -7.46 -11.28 9.82
CA SER A 39 -6.32 -12.17 9.63
C SER A 39 -6.63 -13.56 10.14
N GLY A 40 -5.90 -14.57 9.66
CA GLY A 40 -6.07 -15.95 10.09
C GLY A 40 -5.88 -16.07 11.60
N MET A 41 -6.87 -16.64 12.27
CA MET A 41 -6.90 -16.85 13.74
C MET A 41 -6.66 -15.55 14.54
N GLY A 42 -6.94 -14.39 13.94
CA GLY A 42 -6.77 -13.10 14.61
C GLY A 42 -5.34 -12.75 14.97
N GLN A 43 -4.34 -13.36 14.33
CA GLN A 43 -2.92 -13.18 14.68
C GLN A 43 -2.35 -11.82 14.27
N GLN A 44 -2.97 -11.13 13.31
CA GLN A 44 -2.53 -9.83 12.83
C GLN A 44 -1.04 -9.78 12.49
N SER A 45 -0.55 -10.83 11.80
CA SER A 45 0.86 -11.00 11.50
C SER A 45 1.44 -10.01 10.47
N PRO A 46 0.66 -9.46 9.51
CA PRO A 46 1.23 -8.51 8.56
C PRO A 46 1.70 -7.23 9.24
N ILE A 47 2.77 -6.67 8.69
CA ILE A 47 3.26 -5.35 9.11
C ILE A 47 3.23 -4.41 7.91
N ILE A 48 3.18 -3.12 8.22
CA ILE A 48 3.15 -2.07 7.20
C ILE A 48 4.39 -1.20 7.38
N ILE A 49 5.15 -1.03 6.30
CA ILE A 49 6.33 -0.17 6.28
C ILE A 49 5.99 1.08 5.50
N GLN A 50 6.18 2.24 6.12
CA GLN A 50 6.00 3.54 5.47
C GLN A 50 7.34 4.02 4.93
N VAL A 51 7.38 4.39 3.66
CA VAL A 51 8.55 4.98 3.01
C VAL A 51 8.18 6.35 2.48
N THR A 52 8.78 7.39 3.06
CA THR A 52 8.57 8.77 2.66
C THR A 52 9.88 9.48 2.33
N LYS A 53 11.02 8.86 2.61
CA LYS A 53 12.33 9.40 2.26
C LYS A 53 12.60 9.18 0.78
N LYS A 54 12.82 10.26 0.04
CA LYS A 54 12.96 10.21 -1.42
C LYS A 54 14.07 9.26 -1.87
N GLU A 55 15.22 9.29 -1.25
CA GLU A 55 16.36 8.47 -1.64
C GLU A 55 16.04 6.97 -1.50
N LEU A 56 15.40 6.60 -0.40
CA LEU A 56 15.01 5.20 -0.16
C LEU A 56 13.89 4.78 -1.12
N ARG A 57 12.91 5.65 -1.32
CA ARG A 57 11.82 5.42 -2.27
C ARG A 57 12.38 5.15 -3.66
N ASP A 58 13.31 5.97 -4.13
CA ASP A 58 13.89 5.85 -5.47
C ASP A 58 14.74 4.57 -5.60
N GLU A 59 15.44 4.19 -4.54
CA GLU A 59 16.21 2.93 -4.52
C GLU A 59 15.29 1.71 -4.62
N ILE A 60 14.19 1.70 -3.89
CA ILE A 60 13.19 0.63 -3.95
C ILE A 60 12.58 0.56 -5.35
N SER A 61 12.28 1.71 -5.94
CA SER A 61 11.77 1.79 -7.31
C SER A 61 12.74 1.15 -8.31
N LYS A 62 14.02 1.47 -8.18
CA LYS A 62 15.07 0.91 -9.04
C LYS A 62 15.16 -0.61 -8.90
N MET A 63 15.17 -1.11 -7.67
CA MET A 63 15.22 -2.55 -7.42
C MET A 63 14.00 -3.26 -8.01
N ASN A 64 12.82 -2.71 -7.83
CA ASN A 64 11.59 -3.29 -8.38
C ASN A 64 11.59 -3.27 -9.90
N CYS A 65 12.10 -2.21 -10.51
CA CYS A 65 12.22 -2.11 -11.95
C CYS A 65 13.12 -3.23 -12.51
N GLU A 66 14.25 -3.48 -11.87
CA GLU A 66 15.19 -4.53 -12.25
C GLU A 66 14.57 -5.93 -12.10
N ILE A 67 13.93 -6.20 -10.96
CA ILE A 67 13.28 -7.49 -10.69
C ILE A 67 12.14 -7.74 -11.68
N GLY A 68 11.36 -6.70 -11.98
CA GLY A 68 10.23 -6.80 -12.90
C GLY A 68 10.63 -6.92 -14.36
N GLY A 69 11.89 -6.66 -14.68
CA GLY A 69 12.39 -6.73 -16.06
C GLY A 69 11.93 -5.59 -16.95
N TRP A 70 11.54 -4.47 -16.36
CA TRP A 70 11.13 -3.28 -17.12
C TRP A 70 12.34 -2.49 -17.60
N LYS A 71 12.08 -1.57 -18.53
CA LYS A 71 13.13 -0.71 -19.09
C LYS A 71 13.79 0.12 -17.99
N GLU A 72 15.12 0.21 -18.01
CA GLU A 72 15.88 1.04 -17.09
C GLU A 72 15.32 2.46 -17.06
N GLY A 73 15.17 3.02 -15.85
CA GLY A 73 14.60 4.35 -15.64
C GLY A 73 13.09 4.36 -15.47
N PHE A 74 12.41 3.24 -15.73
CA PHE A 74 10.98 3.16 -15.46
C PHE A 74 10.70 3.12 -13.96
N ASP A 75 9.76 3.94 -13.50
CA ASP A 75 9.31 3.95 -12.11
C ASP A 75 8.01 3.15 -11.98
N PRO A 76 8.05 1.93 -11.41
CA PRO A 76 6.84 1.12 -11.26
C PRO A 76 5.84 1.70 -10.24
N PHE A 77 6.22 2.77 -9.53
CA PHE A 77 5.34 3.47 -8.58
C PHE A 77 4.84 4.81 -9.12
N TYR A 78 5.10 5.09 -10.41
CA TYR A 78 4.51 6.22 -11.14
C TYR A 78 4.68 7.57 -10.46
N GLY A 79 5.84 7.80 -9.85
CA GLY A 79 6.16 9.08 -9.21
C GLY A 79 5.48 9.33 -7.86
N ALA A 80 4.83 8.32 -7.28
CA ALA A 80 4.22 8.49 -5.97
C ALA A 80 5.26 8.90 -4.93
N PRO A 81 5.02 9.96 -4.14
CA PRO A 81 5.99 10.46 -3.16
C PRO A 81 6.10 9.58 -1.91
N ALA A 82 5.08 8.80 -1.60
CA ALA A 82 5.06 7.91 -0.45
C ALA A 82 4.70 6.49 -0.89
N MET A 83 5.23 5.51 -0.17
CA MET A 83 4.92 4.10 -0.36
C MET A 83 4.52 3.48 0.96
N LEU A 84 3.55 2.57 0.91
CA LEU A 84 3.23 1.69 2.02
C LEU A 84 3.46 0.26 1.56
N ILE A 85 4.32 -0.46 2.26
CA ILE A 85 4.72 -1.82 1.91
C ILE A 85 4.16 -2.77 2.96
N VAL A 86 3.44 -3.78 2.51
CA VAL A 86 2.88 -4.79 3.41
C VAL A 86 3.76 -6.04 3.36
N LEU A 87 4.21 -6.49 4.53
CA LEU A 87 4.94 -7.73 4.68
C LEU A 87 4.11 -8.68 5.52
N ALA A 88 3.99 -9.92 5.08
CA ALA A 88 3.24 -10.95 5.80
C ALA A 88 4.18 -12.06 6.23
N LYS A 89 3.96 -12.61 7.43
CA LYS A 89 4.80 -13.65 8.00
C LYS A 89 4.56 -14.98 7.29
N LYS A 90 5.58 -15.44 6.57
CA LYS A 90 5.50 -16.61 5.70
C LYS A 90 5.16 -17.90 6.45
N GLU A 91 5.49 -17.98 7.73
CA GLU A 91 5.18 -19.15 8.59
C GLU A 91 3.69 -19.27 8.90
N ARG A 92 2.90 -18.22 8.67
CA ARG A 92 1.45 -18.28 8.85
C ARG A 92 0.82 -18.91 7.62
N PRO A 93 -0.02 -19.96 7.77
CA PRO A 93 -0.65 -20.62 6.60
C PRO A 93 -1.47 -19.66 5.74
N THR A 94 -2.02 -18.60 6.35
CA THR A 94 -2.89 -17.64 5.68
C THR A 94 -2.15 -16.35 5.26
N TYR A 95 -0.83 -16.39 5.18
CA TYR A 95 -0.04 -15.16 5.01
C TYR A 95 -0.40 -14.35 3.76
N VAL A 96 -0.65 -15.01 2.64
CA VAL A 96 -1.04 -14.31 1.40
C VAL A 96 -2.38 -13.61 1.57
N TYR A 97 -3.34 -14.28 2.18
CA TYR A 97 -4.66 -13.70 2.41
C TYR A 97 -4.59 -12.57 3.44
N ASP A 98 -3.84 -12.77 4.51
CA ASP A 98 -3.67 -11.75 5.56
C ASP A 98 -3.08 -10.47 4.98
N GLY A 99 -2.00 -10.57 4.21
CA GLY A 99 -1.37 -9.43 3.56
C GLY A 99 -2.28 -8.77 2.53
N SER A 100 -3.02 -9.57 1.76
CA SER A 100 -3.94 -9.07 0.74
C SER A 100 -5.10 -8.30 1.35
N LEU A 101 -5.63 -8.75 2.49
CA LEU A 101 -6.69 -8.04 3.19
C LEU A 101 -6.22 -6.70 3.74
N VAL A 102 -5.00 -6.65 4.27
CA VAL A 102 -4.38 -5.38 4.69
C VAL A 102 -4.25 -4.44 3.50
N MET A 103 -3.74 -4.92 2.37
CA MET A 103 -3.63 -4.11 1.15
C MET A 103 -4.98 -3.57 0.70
N GLY A 104 -6.03 -4.39 0.74
CA GLY A 104 -7.38 -3.97 0.38
C GLY A 104 -7.86 -2.80 1.23
N ASN A 105 -7.65 -2.87 2.54
CA ASN A 105 -8.01 -1.78 3.45
C ASN A 105 -7.20 -0.51 3.18
N LEU A 106 -5.89 -0.65 2.93
CA LEU A 106 -5.05 0.49 2.60
C LEU A 106 -5.52 1.20 1.34
N MET A 107 -5.82 0.45 0.29
CA MET A 107 -6.26 1.02 -0.98
C MET A 107 -7.61 1.74 -0.84
N LEU A 108 -8.53 1.16 -0.09
CA LEU A 108 -9.84 1.77 0.12
C LEU A 108 -9.74 3.04 0.96
N ALA A 109 -8.95 3.01 2.03
CA ALA A 109 -8.73 4.18 2.89
C ALA A 109 -8.05 5.32 2.13
N ALA A 110 -7.05 4.99 1.29
CA ALA A 110 -6.39 6.00 0.46
C ALA A 110 -7.36 6.66 -0.51
N HIS A 111 -8.29 5.90 -1.06
CA HIS A 111 -9.32 6.45 -1.94
C HIS A 111 -10.31 7.37 -1.20
N GLU A 112 -10.64 7.04 0.04
CA GLU A 112 -11.55 7.84 0.87
C GLU A 112 -10.93 9.18 1.26
N LEU A 113 -9.64 9.22 1.54
CA LEU A 113 -8.92 10.39 2.04
C LEU A 113 -8.21 11.16 0.92
#